data_7c65a7f6c05a0845f935a0dabf038b2e
#
_entry.id   7c65a7f6c05a0845f935a0dabf038b2e
#
_cell.length_a   1.000
_cell.length_b   1.000
_cell.length_c   1.000
_cell.angle_alpha   90.00
_cell.angle_beta   90.00
_cell.angle_gamma   90.00
#
_symmetry.space_group_name_H-M   'P 1'
#
loop_
_entity.id
_entity.type
_entity.pdbx_description
1 polymer ?
#
loop_
_entity_poly.entity_id
_entity_poly.type
_entity_poly.pdbx_seq_one_letter_code
_entity_poly.pdbx_strand_id
1 'polypeptide(L)'
;MKNILKNAENTERLLKLTSDTMIILDKNGICIDIAIYNVDLWFMKEDKLLGKNLLSLIPPSTYAQIYPEFHKVLTHKTRSVRNYEMTLGNTTYFFKCIMYPFDGMVLCQYRDITERSLRKLELERKNQELNEIQKAALIGNWLYSSDTKTFTYSGHTDILSTEQVQETSLDDYLKLILPEDRKSFTNWLKDNLQGNLENSIDYRICFQEHIYYTRLKTFAREYDKDKNIILEGYVQNITDIQQRRNDINLLTHAINNSTEDIYSVHEDGTLIFGNRCFKERHGIGDTQDITKLKIYDLPSYGRDEKSWKEFAESVKRGDTAQGYIVHNPLPLCPEVLAIEGNAYWVTSDKGEGTVWTFGRDVTSRIRHEQQVKRFNRILDKIIENLPAGIVVKDISNNFKYI
;
A
#
# COMPACT_ATOMS: atom_id res chain seq x y z
N MET A 1 41.89 3.49 -49.87
CA MET A 1 40.76 4.08 -49.11
C MET A 1 40.74 5.61 -49.08
N LYS A 2 41.37 6.33 -49.99
CA LYS A 2 41.56 7.78 -49.83
C LYS A 2 40.65 8.71 -50.66
N ASN A 3 39.61 8.24 -51.35
CA ASN A 3 38.83 9.11 -52.22
C ASN A 3 37.32 8.90 -52.22
N ILE A 4 36.75 8.16 -51.26
CA ILE A 4 35.29 7.90 -51.21
C ILE A 4 34.51 9.17 -50.91
N LEU A 5 35.05 10.03 -50.05
CA LEU A 5 34.38 11.28 -49.60
C LEU A 5 34.61 12.48 -50.54
N LYS A 6 35.42 12.33 -51.60
CA LYS A 6 35.69 13.40 -52.59
C LYS A 6 34.85 13.29 -53.86
N ASN A 7 34.06 12.25 -54.01
CA ASN A 7 33.15 12.05 -55.15
C ASN A 7 31.78 12.61 -54.77
N ALA A 8 31.26 13.60 -55.49
CA ALA A 8 29.96 14.24 -55.23
C ALA A 8 28.81 13.23 -55.11
N GLU A 9 28.80 12.20 -55.96
CA GLU A 9 27.79 11.13 -55.95
C GLU A 9 27.83 10.28 -54.65
N ASN A 10 29.02 9.97 -54.15
CA ASN A 10 29.18 9.26 -52.90
C ASN A 10 28.84 10.13 -51.67
N THR A 11 29.10 11.43 -51.77
CA THR A 11 28.73 12.39 -50.70
C THR A 11 27.22 12.51 -50.63
N GLU A 12 26.54 12.62 -51.77
CA GLU A 12 25.06 12.64 -51.81
C GLU A 12 24.45 11.34 -51.27
N ARG A 13 25.01 10.19 -51.63
CA ARG A 13 24.58 8.90 -51.07
C ARG A 13 24.75 8.82 -49.54
N LEU A 14 25.87 9.32 -49.01
CA LEU A 14 26.13 9.36 -47.59
C LEU A 14 25.16 10.31 -46.86
N LEU A 15 24.86 11.47 -47.45
CA LEU A 15 23.90 12.40 -46.91
C LEU A 15 22.47 11.82 -46.87
N LYS A 16 22.07 11.07 -47.93
CA LYS A 16 20.80 10.32 -47.94
C LYS A 16 20.72 9.26 -46.84
N LEU A 17 21.81 8.64 -46.44
CA LEU A 17 21.84 7.66 -45.36
C LEU A 17 21.68 8.28 -43.97
N THR A 18 21.98 9.58 -43.82
CA THR A 18 21.83 10.26 -42.50
C THR A 18 20.38 10.61 -42.20
N SER A 19 19.48 10.58 -43.17
CA SER A 19 18.06 11.01 -43.07
C SER A 19 17.88 12.40 -42.52
N ASP A 20 18.92 13.24 -42.51
CA ASP A 20 18.89 14.60 -42.01
C ASP A 20 18.42 15.56 -43.11
N THR A 21 17.61 16.55 -42.77
CA THR A 21 17.28 17.66 -43.66
C THR A 21 18.32 18.74 -43.53
N MET A 22 18.85 19.24 -44.64
CA MET A 22 19.84 20.33 -44.70
C MET A 22 19.22 21.55 -45.39
N ILE A 23 19.37 22.71 -44.78
CA ILE A 23 18.84 23.96 -45.27
C ILE A 23 19.89 25.07 -45.17
N ILE A 24 20.11 25.80 -46.26
CA ILE A 24 20.97 26.98 -46.26
C ILE A 24 20.09 28.22 -46.16
N LEU A 25 20.30 29.02 -45.12
CA LEU A 25 19.60 30.27 -44.87
C LEU A 25 20.55 31.46 -45.09
N ASP A 26 20.05 32.49 -45.75
CA ASP A 26 20.76 33.78 -45.81
C ASP A 26 20.74 34.52 -44.47
N LYS A 27 21.37 35.68 -44.42
CA LYS A 27 21.45 36.51 -43.20
C LYS A 27 20.07 36.97 -42.68
N ASN A 28 19.02 36.94 -43.50
CA ASN A 28 17.66 37.33 -43.18
C ASN A 28 16.78 36.12 -42.83
N GLY A 29 17.32 34.88 -42.86
CA GLY A 29 16.58 33.64 -42.65
C GLY A 29 15.80 33.15 -43.86
N ILE A 30 16.10 33.67 -45.08
CA ILE A 30 15.51 33.20 -46.31
C ILE A 30 16.19 31.90 -46.74
N CYS A 31 15.42 30.89 -47.12
CA CYS A 31 15.88 29.63 -47.61
C CYS A 31 16.50 29.76 -49.04
N ILE A 32 17.81 29.59 -49.13
CA ILE A 32 18.54 29.69 -50.41
C ILE A 32 18.63 28.33 -51.07
N ASP A 33 18.84 27.27 -50.27
CA ASP A 33 18.94 25.90 -50.77
C ASP A 33 18.43 24.94 -49.69
N ILE A 34 17.92 23.78 -50.14
CA ILE A 34 17.37 22.75 -49.25
C ILE A 34 17.55 21.35 -49.81
N ALA A 35 17.94 20.41 -48.99
CA ALA A 35 17.99 18.99 -49.27
C ALA A 35 17.22 18.22 -48.23
N ILE A 36 16.09 17.65 -48.60
CA ILE A 36 15.20 16.87 -47.73
C ILE A 36 15.46 15.39 -48.04
N TYR A 37 16.05 14.67 -47.09
CA TYR A 37 16.32 13.24 -47.22
C TYR A 37 15.28 12.36 -46.52
N ASN A 38 14.45 12.93 -45.65
CA ASN A 38 13.33 12.24 -45.02
C ASN A 38 12.01 12.98 -45.29
N VAL A 39 11.43 12.65 -46.45
CA VAL A 39 10.23 13.34 -46.98
C VAL A 39 8.99 13.10 -46.09
N ASP A 40 8.91 11.96 -45.42
CA ASP A 40 7.72 11.59 -44.61
C ASP A 40 7.59 12.39 -43.31
N LEU A 41 8.70 12.95 -42.83
CA LEU A 41 8.78 13.70 -41.59
C LEU A 41 8.83 15.21 -41.76
N TRP A 42 8.96 15.69 -43.03
CA TRP A 42 9.04 17.11 -43.28
C TRP A 42 7.68 17.69 -43.63
N PHE A 43 7.21 18.65 -42.84
CA PHE A 43 5.88 19.21 -42.91
C PHE A 43 5.58 20.13 -44.12
N MET A 44 6.62 20.46 -44.92
CA MET A 44 6.47 21.25 -46.16
C MET A 44 7.34 20.69 -47.27
N LYS A 45 6.86 20.80 -48.50
CA LYS A 45 7.63 20.42 -49.69
C LYS A 45 8.69 21.47 -50.00
N GLU A 46 9.79 21.07 -50.66
CA GLU A 46 10.93 21.93 -51.03
C GLU A 46 10.52 23.16 -51.78
N ASP A 47 9.60 23.02 -52.75
CA ASP A 47 9.08 24.11 -53.60
C ASP A 47 8.36 25.19 -52.80
N LYS A 48 7.84 24.89 -51.64
CA LYS A 48 7.17 25.84 -50.74
C LYS A 48 8.12 26.55 -49.78
N LEU A 49 9.33 26.04 -49.61
CA LEU A 49 10.33 26.56 -48.67
C LEU A 49 11.37 27.46 -49.33
N LEU A 50 11.78 27.10 -50.55
CA LEU A 50 12.75 27.88 -51.33
C LEU A 50 12.29 29.31 -51.50
N GLY A 51 13.19 30.27 -51.23
CA GLY A 51 12.90 31.72 -51.31
C GLY A 51 11.99 32.28 -50.22
N LYS A 52 11.56 31.47 -49.28
CA LYS A 52 10.75 31.94 -48.13
C LYS A 52 11.63 32.16 -46.88
N ASN A 53 11.20 33.10 -46.04
CA ASN A 53 11.80 33.32 -44.75
C ASN A 53 11.33 32.20 -43.79
N LEU A 54 12.17 31.22 -43.55
CA LEU A 54 11.82 30.07 -42.70
C LEU A 54 11.60 30.45 -41.24
N LEU A 55 12.28 31.47 -40.77
CA LEU A 55 12.12 31.93 -39.38
C LEU A 55 10.72 32.54 -39.14
N SER A 56 10.05 33.00 -40.18
CA SER A 56 8.65 33.49 -40.10
C SER A 56 7.60 32.40 -40.24
N LEU A 57 7.98 31.20 -40.69
CA LEU A 57 7.07 30.07 -40.88
C LEU A 57 7.00 29.12 -39.69
N ILE A 58 7.95 29.21 -38.74
CA ILE A 58 7.96 28.40 -37.54
C ILE A 58 7.09 29.01 -36.42
N PRO A 59 6.53 28.21 -35.49
CA PRO A 59 5.74 28.74 -34.38
C PRO A 59 6.55 29.71 -33.52
N PRO A 60 5.89 30.76 -32.94
CA PRO A 60 6.57 31.80 -32.13
C PRO A 60 7.41 31.24 -31.00
N SER A 61 6.99 30.15 -30.35
CA SER A 61 7.74 29.48 -29.30
C SER A 61 9.04 28.86 -29.79
N THR A 62 9.02 28.24 -30.98
CA THR A 62 10.19 27.68 -31.65
C THR A 62 11.11 28.77 -32.18
N TYR A 63 10.53 29.85 -32.74
CA TYR A 63 11.28 31.02 -33.20
C TYR A 63 12.12 31.62 -32.06
N ALA A 64 11.51 31.85 -30.91
CA ALA A 64 12.21 32.39 -29.74
C ALA A 64 13.43 31.58 -29.29
N GLN A 65 13.42 30.29 -29.57
CA GLN A 65 14.55 29.38 -29.23
C GLN A 65 15.62 29.36 -30.34
N ILE A 66 15.21 29.44 -31.59
CA ILE A 66 16.12 29.26 -32.74
C ILE A 66 16.78 30.57 -33.18
N TYR A 67 16.05 31.66 -33.17
CA TYR A 67 16.54 32.96 -33.69
C TYR A 67 17.79 33.48 -32.97
N PRO A 68 17.91 33.47 -31.65
CA PRO A 68 19.12 33.90 -30.96
C PRO A 68 20.37 33.08 -31.37
N GLU A 69 20.19 31.77 -31.55
CA GLU A 69 21.29 30.89 -31.95
C GLU A 69 21.66 31.11 -33.42
N PHE A 70 20.66 31.29 -34.29
CA PHE A 70 20.90 31.65 -35.70
C PHE A 70 21.72 32.93 -35.81
N HIS A 71 21.33 33.98 -35.08
CA HIS A 71 22.04 35.27 -35.09
C HIS A 71 23.45 35.14 -34.52
N LYS A 72 23.63 34.31 -33.47
CA LYS A 72 24.94 34.01 -32.89
C LYS A 72 25.87 33.33 -33.89
N VAL A 73 25.37 32.36 -34.67
CA VAL A 73 26.15 31.68 -35.70
C VAL A 73 26.61 32.66 -36.81
N LEU A 74 25.71 33.55 -37.24
CA LEU A 74 26.04 34.60 -38.21
C LEU A 74 27.10 35.56 -37.73
N THR A 75 26.98 36.06 -36.51
CA THR A 75 27.84 37.13 -35.94
C THR A 75 29.17 36.58 -35.44
N HIS A 76 29.17 35.51 -34.66
CA HIS A 76 30.36 34.96 -34.05
C HIS A 76 31.07 33.88 -34.89
N LYS A 77 30.44 33.44 -35.99
CA LYS A 77 30.97 32.40 -36.90
C LYS A 77 31.26 31.07 -36.14
N THR A 78 30.46 30.75 -35.12
CA THR A 78 30.59 29.54 -34.31
C THR A 78 29.43 28.62 -34.53
N ARG A 79 29.72 27.31 -34.46
CA ARG A 79 28.69 26.25 -34.55
C ARG A 79 27.74 26.37 -33.33
N SER A 80 26.42 26.18 -33.57
CA SER A 80 25.45 26.01 -32.50
C SER A 80 24.71 24.68 -32.64
N VAL A 81 24.32 24.08 -31.50
CA VAL A 81 23.53 22.86 -31.41
C VAL A 81 22.39 23.08 -30.45
N ARG A 82 21.16 22.86 -30.90
CA ARG A 82 19.96 22.98 -30.09
C ARG A 82 18.98 21.86 -30.38
N ASN A 83 18.35 21.35 -29.31
CA ASN A 83 17.16 20.54 -29.42
C ASN A 83 15.96 21.44 -29.15
N TYR A 84 14.91 21.26 -29.90
CA TYR A 84 13.67 22.00 -29.71
C TYR A 84 12.49 21.09 -30.03
N GLU A 85 11.34 21.43 -29.50
CA GLU A 85 10.08 20.81 -29.83
C GLU A 85 9.25 21.70 -30.76
N MET A 86 8.49 21.08 -31.62
CA MET A 86 7.58 21.77 -32.52
C MET A 86 6.28 21.01 -32.62
N THR A 87 5.18 21.66 -32.26
CA THR A 87 3.84 21.08 -32.36
C THR A 87 3.22 21.49 -33.70
N LEU A 88 2.86 20.48 -34.49
CA LEU A 88 2.18 20.65 -35.78
C LEU A 88 0.82 19.95 -35.71
N GLY A 89 -0.24 20.73 -35.73
CA GLY A 89 -1.57 20.21 -35.43
C GLY A 89 -1.64 19.63 -34.02
N ASN A 90 -1.95 18.32 -33.89
CA ASN A 90 -2.03 17.63 -32.60
C ASN A 90 -0.79 16.78 -32.30
N THR A 91 0.26 16.88 -33.10
CA THR A 91 1.46 16.05 -32.93
C THR A 91 2.66 16.91 -32.58
N THR A 92 3.39 16.51 -31.54
CA THR A 92 4.63 17.15 -31.11
C THR A 92 5.81 16.36 -31.62
N TYR A 93 6.71 17.03 -32.32
CA TYR A 93 7.95 16.52 -32.86
C TYR A 93 9.13 17.11 -32.10
N PHE A 94 10.20 16.34 -31.97
CA PHE A 94 11.46 16.78 -31.38
C PHE A 94 12.54 16.79 -32.45
N PHE A 95 13.18 17.93 -32.63
CA PHE A 95 14.25 18.10 -33.58
C PHE A 95 15.55 18.48 -32.90
N LYS A 96 16.66 17.95 -33.43
CA LYS A 96 17.99 18.44 -33.19
C LYS A 96 18.44 19.28 -34.36
N CYS A 97 18.66 20.58 -34.15
CA CYS A 97 19.18 21.50 -35.12
C CYS A 97 20.67 21.77 -34.85
N ILE A 98 21.51 21.60 -35.85
CA ILE A 98 22.91 21.96 -35.83
C ILE A 98 23.12 23.04 -36.89
N MET A 99 23.57 24.19 -36.44
CA MET A 99 23.81 25.34 -37.32
C MET A 99 25.30 25.56 -37.49
N TYR A 100 25.73 25.69 -38.73
CA TYR A 100 27.12 25.96 -39.09
C TYR A 100 27.22 27.29 -39.85
N PRO A 101 28.26 28.13 -39.60
CA PRO A 101 28.53 29.28 -40.46
C PRO A 101 29.00 28.80 -41.82
N PHE A 102 28.42 29.36 -42.93
CA PHE A 102 28.71 28.96 -44.27
C PHE A 102 28.66 30.19 -45.20
N ASP A 103 29.80 30.71 -45.65
CA ASP A 103 29.95 31.81 -46.59
C ASP A 103 29.02 33.03 -46.36
N GLY A 104 28.92 33.48 -45.10
CA GLY A 104 28.04 34.58 -44.73
C GLY A 104 26.54 34.20 -44.58
N MET A 105 26.25 32.94 -44.70
CA MET A 105 24.98 32.27 -44.55
C MET A 105 25.06 31.28 -43.35
N VAL A 106 23.97 30.58 -43.08
CA VAL A 106 23.90 29.51 -42.06
C VAL A 106 23.42 28.21 -42.69
N LEU A 107 24.23 27.17 -42.61
CA LEU A 107 23.82 25.81 -42.92
C LEU A 107 23.17 25.19 -41.68
N CYS A 108 21.89 24.87 -41.77
CA CYS A 108 21.12 24.21 -40.73
C CYS A 108 20.94 22.73 -41.08
N GLN A 109 21.35 21.84 -40.19
CA GLN A 109 21.13 20.41 -40.29
C GLN A 109 20.06 20.03 -39.26
N TYR A 110 18.94 19.51 -39.72
CA TYR A 110 17.85 19.08 -38.91
C TYR A 110 17.76 17.57 -38.86
N ARG A 111 17.77 17.04 -37.65
CA ARG A 111 17.55 15.62 -37.37
C ARG A 111 16.31 15.43 -36.54
N ASP A 112 15.40 14.56 -36.97
CA ASP A 112 14.29 14.13 -36.14
C ASP A 112 14.82 13.20 -35.04
N ILE A 113 14.51 13.56 -33.80
CA ILE A 113 14.84 12.80 -32.60
C ILE A 113 13.58 12.45 -31.80
N THR A 114 12.40 12.53 -32.45
CA THR A 114 11.08 12.36 -31.78
C THR A 114 10.99 11.01 -31.09
N GLU A 115 11.25 9.91 -31.81
CA GLU A 115 11.16 8.58 -31.22
C GLU A 115 12.08 8.42 -30.02
N ARG A 116 13.33 8.87 -30.14
CA ARG A 116 14.31 8.80 -29.05
C ARG A 116 13.88 9.66 -27.85
N SER A 117 13.35 10.86 -28.09
CA SER A 117 12.92 11.78 -27.06
C SER A 117 11.67 11.26 -26.34
N LEU A 118 10.69 10.73 -27.08
CA LEU A 118 9.50 10.12 -26.51
C LEU A 118 9.83 8.89 -25.67
N ARG A 119 10.72 8.00 -26.16
CA ARG A 119 11.19 6.85 -25.36
C ARG A 119 11.86 7.29 -24.06
N LYS A 120 12.69 8.34 -24.13
CA LYS A 120 13.34 8.88 -22.93
C LYS A 120 12.33 9.43 -21.93
N LEU A 121 11.37 10.23 -22.38
CA LEU A 121 10.31 10.78 -21.55
C LEU A 121 9.43 9.68 -20.92
N GLU A 122 9.10 8.65 -21.69
CA GLU A 122 8.35 7.51 -21.19
C GLU A 122 9.12 6.74 -20.11
N LEU A 123 10.43 6.53 -20.32
CA LEU A 123 11.28 5.88 -19.31
C LEU A 123 11.40 6.72 -18.04
N GLU A 124 11.58 8.04 -18.16
CA GLU A 124 11.63 8.96 -17.03
C GLU A 124 10.31 8.94 -16.26
N ARG A 125 9.16 8.97 -16.96
CA ARG A 125 7.84 8.86 -16.33
C ARG A 125 7.66 7.54 -15.61
N LYS A 126 8.02 6.41 -16.24
CA LYS A 126 7.94 5.09 -15.59
C LYS A 126 8.83 4.99 -14.36
N ASN A 127 10.04 5.54 -14.43
CA ASN A 127 10.95 5.55 -13.27
C ASN A 127 10.38 6.39 -12.12
N GLN A 128 9.78 7.54 -12.42
CA GLN A 128 9.12 8.36 -11.41
C GLN A 128 7.94 7.64 -10.77
N GLU A 129 7.09 7.02 -11.58
CA GLU A 129 5.94 6.22 -11.10
C GLU A 129 6.39 5.05 -10.21
N LEU A 130 7.44 4.32 -10.61
CA LEU A 130 8.03 3.26 -9.79
C LEU A 130 8.57 3.79 -8.45
N ASN A 131 9.25 4.94 -8.45
CA ASN A 131 9.76 5.56 -7.24
C ASN A 131 8.62 5.95 -6.27
N GLU A 132 7.52 6.50 -6.78
CA GLU A 132 6.35 6.84 -5.96
C GLU A 132 5.71 5.59 -5.34
N ILE A 133 5.60 4.50 -6.12
CA ILE A 133 5.08 3.21 -5.63
C ILE A 133 6.01 2.65 -4.54
N GLN A 134 7.32 2.63 -4.77
CA GLN A 134 8.29 2.16 -3.79
C GLN A 134 8.24 2.96 -2.49
N LYS A 135 8.09 4.29 -2.59
CA LYS A 135 7.93 5.18 -1.44
C LYS A 135 6.64 4.90 -0.67
N ALA A 136 5.51 4.78 -1.36
CA ALA A 136 4.23 4.48 -0.73
C ALA A 136 4.20 3.10 -0.06
N ALA A 137 4.92 2.12 -0.62
CA ALA A 137 5.02 0.76 -0.09
C ALA A 137 6.14 0.58 0.94
N LEU A 138 6.92 1.63 1.24
CA LEU A 138 8.10 1.59 2.11
C LEU A 138 9.11 0.51 1.69
N ILE A 139 9.36 0.42 0.36
CA ILE A 139 10.25 -0.56 -0.23
C ILE A 139 11.53 0.11 -0.69
N GLY A 140 12.65 -0.49 -0.33
CA GLY A 140 13.98 -0.19 -0.86
C GLY A 140 14.56 -1.38 -1.61
N ASN A 141 15.62 -1.14 -2.36
CA ASN A 141 16.41 -2.17 -2.99
C ASN A 141 17.69 -2.41 -2.18
N TRP A 142 18.18 -3.62 -2.21
CA TRP A 142 19.47 -3.96 -1.62
C TRP A 142 20.28 -4.84 -2.57
N LEU A 143 21.58 -4.72 -2.44
CA LEU A 143 22.56 -5.53 -3.12
C LEU A 143 23.56 -6.02 -2.08
N TYR A 144 23.96 -7.30 -2.15
CA TYR A 144 25.02 -7.88 -1.33
C TYR A 144 26.12 -8.44 -2.22
N SER A 145 27.37 -8.04 -1.95
CA SER A 145 28.55 -8.59 -2.60
C SER A 145 29.22 -9.60 -1.67
N SER A 146 29.47 -10.83 -2.16
CA SER A 146 30.14 -11.87 -1.40
C SER A 146 31.63 -11.63 -1.25
N ASP A 147 32.27 -10.87 -2.13
CA ASP A 147 33.67 -10.50 -2.12
C ASP A 147 33.96 -9.50 -0.97
N THR A 148 33.34 -8.35 -1.04
CA THR A 148 33.53 -7.28 -0.04
C THR A 148 32.75 -7.53 1.25
N LYS A 149 31.78 -8.47 1.25
CA LYS A 149 30.82 -8.72 2.32
C LYS A 149 30.07 -7.47 2.73
N THR A 150 29.66 -6.69 1.76
CA THR A 150 28.95 -5.42 1.98
C THR A 150 27.53 -5.49 1.44
N PHE A 151 26.62 -4.81 2.15
CA PHE A 151 25.29 -4.51 1.70
C PHE A 151 25.24 -3.07 1.19
N THR A 152 24.66 -2.89 0.03
CA THR A 152 24.35 -1.59 -0.55
C THR A 152 22.84 -1.39 -0.57
N TYR A 153 22.34 -0.27 -0.09
CA TYR A 153 20.92 0.03 0.01
C TYR A 153 20.58 1.27 -0.79
N SER A 154 19.37 1.27 -1.36
CA SER A 154 18.76 2.43 -2.00
C SER A 154 17.25 2.38 -1.84
N GLY A 155 16.60 3.55 -1.78
CA GLY A 155 15.13 3.64 -1.73
C GLY A 155 14.56 4.09 -0.38
N HIS A 156 13.26 3.95 -0.20
CA HIS A 156 12.47 4.58 0.84
C HIS A 156 11.94 3.56 1.86
N THR A 157 12.72 3.22 2.88
CA THR A 157 12.28 2.28 3.93
C THR A 157 11.91 2.95 5.25
N ASP A 158 12.01 4.30 5.35
CA ASP A 158 11.91 5.10 6.59
C ASP A 158 12.92 4.75 7.68
N ILE A 159 13.55 3.59 7.61
CA ILE A 159 14.54 3.11 8.56
C ILE A 159 15.95 3.52 8.13
N LEU A 160 16.19 3.44 6.82
CA LEU A 160 17.47 3.74 6.17
C LEU A 160 17.25 4.71 5.01
N SER A 161 16.27 5.63 5.17
CA SER A 161 15.85 6.51 4.09
C SER A 161 16.95 7.52 3.78
N THR A 162 17.70 7.23 2.73
CA THR A 162 18.51 8.21 2.04
C THR A 162 18.26 8.08 0.56
N GLU A 163 18.04 9.23 -0.10
CA GLU A 163 18.06 9.30 -1.57
C GLU A 163 19.43 8.89 -2.13
N GLN A 164 20.42 8.69 -1.25
CA GLN A 164 21.77 8.27 -1.59
C GLN A 164 21.97 6.79 -1.26
N VAL A 165 22.68 6.10 -2.14
CA VAL A 165 23.13 4.72 -1.95
C VAL A 165 24.01 4.66 -0.70
N GLN A 166 23.63 3.82 0.27
CA GLN A 166 24.45 3.56 1.46
C GLN A 166 25.05 2.18 1.39
N GLU A 167 26.31 2.09 1.80
CA GLU A 167 27.06 0.85 1.88
C GLU A 167 27.41 0.55 3.35
N THR A 168 27.22 -0.70 3.78
CA THR A 168 27.54 -1.15 5.13
C THR A 168 28.14 -2.55 5.12
N SER A 169 29.10 -2.83 6.00
CA SER A 169 29.65 -4.19 6.14
C SER A 169 28.59 -5.14 6.68
N LEU A 170 28.70 -6.45 6.36
CA LEU A 170 27.83 -7.48 6.95
C LEU A 170 27.90 -7.47 8.49
N ASP A 171 29.09 -7.29 9.05
CA ASP A 171 29.28 -7.28 10.51
C ASP A 171 28.57 -6.09 11.17
N ASP A 172 28.63 -4.90 10.57
CA ASP A 172 27.91 -3.74 11.09
C ASP A 172 26.41 -3.86 10.89
N TYR A 173 25.97 -4.43 9.77
CA TYR A 173 24.57 -4.74 9.57
C TYR A 173 24.02 -5.72 10.60
N LEU A 174 24.75 -6.78 10.91
CA LEU A 174 24.38 -7.75 11.95
C LEU A 174 24.26 -7.13 13.35
N LYS A 175 24.97 -6.03 13.63
CA LYS A 175 24.85 -5.30 14.91
C LYS A 175 23.47 -4.63 15.03
N LEU A 176 22.90 -4.17 13.92
CA LEU A 176 21.56 -3.57 13.89
C LEU A 176 20.46 -4.64 14.13
N ILE A 177 20.69 -5.89 13.73
CA ILE A 177 19.73 -6.99 13.91
C ILE A 177 19.68 -7.39 15.38
N LEU A 178 18.45 -7.58 15.92
CA LEU A 178 18.28 -8.09 17.27
C LEU A 178 18.99 -9.44 17.45
N PRO A 179 19.62 -9.70 18.62
CA PRO A 179 20.42 -10.91 18.85
C PRO A 179 19.69 -12.22 18.53
N GLU A 180 18.39 -12.29 18.84
CA GLU A 180 17.55 -13.47 18.60
C GLU A 180 17.38 -13.79 17.12
N ASP A 181 17.41 -12.76 16.26
CA ASP A 181 17.11 -12.88 14.83
C ASP A 181 18.39 -13.11 13.99
N ARG A 182 19.58 -12.83 14.54
CA ARG A 182 20.88 -12.90 13.81
C ARG A 182 21.17 -14.28 13.23
N LYS A 183 20.87 -15.34 13.96
CA LYS A 183 21.11 -16.71 13.50
C LYS A 183 20.24 -17.06 12.29
N SER A 184 18.96 -16.71 12.36
CA SER A 184 18.00 -16.92 11.26
C SER A 184 18.39 -16.14 10.02
N PHE A 185 18.79 -14.89 10.20
CA PHE A 185 19.29 -14.03 9.12
C PHE A 185 20.54 -14.61 8.44
N THR A 186 21.52 -15.04 9.24
CA THR A 186 22.77 -15.60 8.70
C THR A 186 22.53 -16.90 7.93
N ASN A 187 21.63 -17.75 8.40
CA ASN A 187 21.24 -18.96 7.69
C ASN A 187 20.54 -18.64 6.37
N TRP A 188 19.58 -17.71 6.39
CA TRP A 188 18.89 -17.25 5.20
C TRP A 188 19.87 -16.68 4.15
N LEU A 189 20.86 -15.87 4.57
CA LEU A 189 21.86 -15.31 3.66
C LEU A 189 22.72 -16.44 3.03
N LYS A 190 23.12 -17.45 3.82
CA LYS A 190 23.87 -18.62 3.32
C LYS A 190 23.05 -19.40 2.29
N ASP A 191 21.78 -19.64 2.55
CA ASP A 191 20.89 -20.37 1.63
C ASP A 191 20.76 -19.63 0.28
N ASN A 192 20.63 -18.29 0.33
CA ASN A 192 20.59 -17.46 -0.88
C ASN A 192 21.93 -17.49 -1.64
N LEU A 193 23.05 -17.47 -0.95
CA LEU A 193 24.38 -17.63 -1.57
C LEU A 193 24.55 -19.00 -2.24
N GLN A 194 23.87 -20.03 -1.76
CA GLN A 194 23.83 -21.36 -2.38
C GLN A 194 22.84 -21.48 -3.54
N GLY A 195 22.00 -20.46 -3.75
CA GLY A 195 21.03 -20.38 -4.87
C GLY A 195 19.58 -20.67 -4.50
N ASN A 196 19.25 -20.83 -3.22
CA ASN A 196 17.86 -20.96 -2.78
C ASN A 196 17.25 -19.58 -2.53
N LEU A 197 16.55 -19.03 -3.55
CA LEU A 197 15.99 -17.66 -3.55
C LEU A 197 14.50 -17.61 -3.24
N GLU A 198 13.85 -18.73 -2.96
CA GLU A 198 12.38 -18.79 -2.83
C GLU A 198 11.84 -18.09 -1.59
N ASN A 199 12.61 -18.07 -0.51
CA ASN A 199 12.15 -17.61 0.79
C ASN A 199 12.52 -16.17 1.09
N SER A 200 11.56 -15.38 1.59
CA SER A 200 11.82 -14.11 2.28
C SER A 200 12.15 -14.36 3.75
N ILE A 201 12.81 -13.40 4.38
CA ILE A 201 13.03 -13.39 5.82
C ILE A 201 12.44 -12.14 6.46
N ASP A 202 11.71 -12.34 7.56
CA ASP A 202 11.27 -11.27 8.45
C ASP A 202 12.17 -11.28 9.69
N TYR A 203 12.69 -10.11 10.06
CA TYR A 203 13.56 -9.95 11.21
C TYR A 203 13.44 -8.52 11.77
N ARG A 204 13.94 -8.32 12.98
CA ARG A 204 13.88 -7.03 13.67
C ARG A 204 15.24 -6.36 13.66
N ILE A 205 15.23 -5.06 13.39
CA ILE A 205 16.40 -4.22 13.53
C ILE A 205 16.14 -3.14 14.57
N CYS A 206 17.18 -2.76 15.30
CA CYS A 206 17.16 -1.63 16.22
C CYS A 206 17.95 -0.48 15.59
N PHE A 207 17.26 0.63 15.33
CA PHE A 207 17.86 1.83 14.78
C PHE A 207 17.37 3.06 15.56
N GLN A 208 18.27 3.90 16.06
CA GLN A 208 17.94 5.07 16.88
C GLN A 208 17.00 4.74 18.06
N GLU A 209 17.28 3.64 18.76
CA GLU A 209 16.50 3.13 19.91
C GLU A 209 15.09 2.64 19.58
N HIS A 210 14.72 2.59 18.30
CA HIS A 210 13.43 2.04 17.83
C HIS A 210 13.61 0.69 17.18
N ILE A 211 12.64 -0.19 17.41
CA ILE A 211 12.59 -1.53 16.79
C ILE A 211 11.69 -1.47 15.56
N TYR A 212 12.25 -1.86 14.43
CA TYR A 212 11.55 -1.97 13.16
C TYR A 212 11.50 -3.43 12.72
N TYR A 213 10.37 -3.83 12.17
CA TYR A 213 10.21 -5.13 11.51
C TYR A 213 10.52 -4.98 10.03
N THR A 214 11.45 -5.77 9.56
CA THR A 214 11.99 -5.68 8.21
C THR A 214 11.82 -7.00 7.49
N ARG A 215 11.36 -6.96 6.24
CA ARG A 215 11.32 -8.11 5.33
C ARG A 215 12.36 -7.94 4.26
N LEU A 216 13.22 -8.95 4.09
CA LEU A 216 14.12 -9.07 2.95
C LEU A 216 13.68 -10.21 2.04
N LYS A 217 13.81 -9.99 0.73
CA LYS A 217 13.69 -11.03 -0.28
C LYS A 217 14.73 -10.83 -1.36
N THR A 218 15.40 -11.92 -1.76
CA THR A 218 16.27 -11.96 -2.92
C THR A 218 15.45 -12.31 -4.16
N PHE A 219 15.70 -11.64 -5.27
CA PHE A 219 15.09 -11.95 -6.56
C PHE A 219 16.12 -12.25 -7.66
N ALA A 220 17.39 -11.87 -7.47
CA ALA A 220 18.45 -12.17 -8.41
C ALA A 220 19.73 -12.62 -7.70
N ARG A 221 20.44 -13.55 -8.32
CA ARG A 221 21.76 -14.03 -7.93
C ARG A 221 22.62 -14.07 -9.20
N GLU A 222 23.61 -13.23 -9.23
CA GLU A 222 24.49 -13.05 -10.36
C GLU A 222 25.95 -13.25 -9.98
N TYR A 223 26.83 -13.26 -10.96
CA TYR A 223 28.26 -13.31 -10.77
C TYR A 223 28.90 -12.07 -11.38
N ASP A 224 29.80 -11.45 -10.64
CA ASP A 224 30.63 -10.39 -11.19
C ASP A 224 31.71 -10.93 -12.15
N LYS A 225 32.57 -10.04 -12.66
CA LYS A 225 33.66 -10.39 -13.59
C LYS A 225 34.68 -11.35 -12.99
N ASP A 226 34.83 -11.33 -11.66
CA ASP A 226 35.78 -12.13 -10.87
C ASP A 226 35.11 -13.39 -10.29
N LYS A 227 33.88 -13.70 -10.72
CA LYS A 227 33.05 -14.84 -10.28
C LYS A 227 32.58 -14.77 -8.83
N ASN A 228 32.59 -13.61 -8.20
CA ASN A 228 31.98 -13.43 -6.90
C ASN A 228 30.46 -13.33 -7.03
N ILE A 229 29.75 -13.77 -5.99
CA ILE A 229 28.29 -13.78 -6.00
C ILE A 229 27.79 -12.40 -5.62
N ILE A 230 26.87 -11.89 -6.42
CA ILE A 230 26.07 -10.70 -6.15
C ILE A 230 24.62 -11.16 -5.95
N LEU A 231 24.05 -10.82 -4.80
CA LEU A 231 22.63 -11.00 -4.52
C LEU A 231 21.93 -9.65 -4.63
N GLU A 232 20.78 -9.63 -5.30
CA GLU A 232 19.92 -8.46 -5.39
C GLU A 232 18.52 -8.80 -4.86
N GLY A 233 17.92 -7.83 -4.19
CA GLY A 233 16.62 -8.02 -3.61
C GLY A 233 15.92 -6.72 -3.23
N TYR A 234 14.76 -6.86 -2.58
CA TYR A 234 14.09 -5.75 -1.95
C TYR A 234 14.08 -5.89 -0.44
N VAL A 235 14.03 -4.76 0.23
CA VAL A 235 13.81 -4.61 1.66
C VAL A 235 12.52 -3.81 1.87
N GLN A 236 11.68 -4.25 2.79
CA GLN A 236 10.43 -3.59 3.13
C GLN A 236 10.32 -3.37 4.63
N ASN A 237 9.92 -2.17 5.03
CA ASN A 237 9.50 -1.91 6.39
C ASN A 237 8.07 -2.46 6.57
N ILE A 238 7.92 -3.45 7.42
CA ILE A 238 6.63 -4.10 7.73
C ILE A 238 6.16 -3.82 9.16
N THR A 239 6.70 -2.79 9.81
CA THR A 239 6.42 -2.48 11.23
C THR A 239 4.93 -2.27 11.46
N ASP A 240 4.28 -1.43 10.67
CA ASP A 240 2.83 -1.17 10.78
C ASP A 240 2.00 -2.42 10.55
N ILE A 241 2.42 -3.27 9.60
CA ILE A 241 1.74 -4.54 9.30
C ILE A 241 1.81 -5.47 10.51
N GLN A 242 3.00 -5.59 11.12
CA GLN A 242 3.20 -6.43 12.29
C GLN A 242 2.51 -5.88 13.53
N GLN A 243 2.51 -4.58 13.73
CA GLN A 243 1.77 -3.94 14.82
C GLN A 243 0.28 -4.21 14.72
N ARG A 244 -0.33 -3.92 13.56
CA ARG A 244 -1.76 -4.23 13.33
C ARG A 244 -2.09 -5.69 13.54
N ARG A 245 -1.22 -6.60 13.09
CA ARG A 245 -1.40 -8.04 13.31
C ARG A 245 -1.34 -8.41 14.80
N ASN A 246 -0.39 -7.82 15.54
CA ASN A 246 -0.28 -8.03 16.97
C ASN A 246 -1.50 -7.47 17.72
N ASP A 247 -1.98 -6.28 17.36
CA ASP A 247 -3.18 -5.68 17.94
C ASP A 247 -4.42 -6.55 17.70
N ILE A 248 -4.61 -7.06 16.48
CA ILE A 248 -5.68 -8.01 16.16
C ILE A 248 -5.55 -9.28 16.99
N ASN A 249 -4.35 -9.84 17.12
CA ASN A 249 -4.12 -11.02 17.94
C ASN A 249 -4.43 -10.77 19.42
N LEU A 250 -3.98 -9.65 19.97
CA LEU A 250 -4.27 -9.27 21.36
C LEU A 250 -5.78 -9.09 21.61
N LEU A 251 -6.47 -8.39 20.70
CA LEU A 251 -7.93 -8.24 20.78
C LEU A 251 -8.63 -9.59 20.67
N THR A 252 -8.21 -10.44 19.74
CA THR A 252 -8.76 -11.80 19.58
C THR A 252 -8.54 -12.64 20.84
N HIS A 253 -7.36 -12.58 21.44
CA HIS A 253 -7.08 -13.26 22.71
C HIS A 253 -7.95 -12.72 23.86
N ALA A 254 -8.10 -11.41 23.97
CA ALA A 254 -8.94 -10.79 25.01
C ALA A 254 -10.41 -11.23 24.87
N ILE A 255 -10.95 -11.22 23.65
CA ILE A 255 -12.31 -11.66 23.35
C ILE A 255 -12.50 -13.15 23.65
N ASN A 256 -11.54 -14.01 23.24
CA ASN A 256 -11.63 -15.46 23.47
C ASN A 256 -11.46 -15.87 24.94
N ASN A 257 -10.76 -15.06 25.74
CA ASN A 257 -10.63 -15.30 27.18
C ASN A 257 -11.69 -14.61 28.03
N SER A 258 -12.63 -13.90 27.38
CA SER A 258 -13.79 -13.34 28.08
C SER A 258 -14.69 -14.47 28.62
N THR A 259 -15.23 -14.28 29.81
CA THR A 259 -16.27 -15.15 30.40
C THR A 259 -17.67 -14.83 29.89
N GLU A 260 -17.81 -13.76 29.11
CA GLU A 260 -19.05 -13.36 28.46
C GLU A 260 -19.18 -14.02 27.07
N ASP A 261 -20.39 -14.34 26.68
CA ASP A 261 -20.69 -14.78 25.31
C ASP A 261 -20.58 -13.58 24.37
N ILE A 262 -19.61 -13.62 23.47
CA ILE A 262 -19.45 -12.57 22.47
C ILE A 262 -19.61 -13.19 21.09
N TYR A 263 -20.62 -12.75 20.36
CA TYR A 263 -20.87 -13.25 19.02
C TYR A 263 -21.46 -12.20 18.09
N SER A 264 -21.31 -12.42 16.79
CA SER A 264 -21.90 -11.57 15.76
C SER A 264 -22.64 -12.38 14.70
N VAL A 265 -23.72 -11.79 14.21
CA VAL A 265 -24.70 -12.44 13.34
C VAL A 265 -25.12 -11.48 12.23
N HIS A 266 -25.23 -11.96 11.00
CA HIS A 266 -25.86 -11.20 9.92
C HIS A 266 -27.36 -11.00 10.16
N GLU A 267 -27.96 -10.05 9.47
CA GLU A 267 -29.41 -9.78 9.52
C GLU A 267 -30.25 -11.03 9.21
N ASP A 268 -29.76 -11.92 8.34
CA ASP A 268 -30.39 -13.18 7.96
C ASP A 268 -30.21 -14.33 8.96
N GLY A 269 -29.55 -14.08 10.09
CA GLY A 269 -29.27 -15.05 11.13
C GLY A 269 -27.99 -15.87 10.96
N THR A 270 -27.20 -15.63 9.92
CA THR A 270 -25.92 -16.33 9.72
C THR A 270 -24.89 -15.87 10.74
N LEU A 271 -24.31 -16.80 11.48
CA LEU A 271 -23.25 -16.51 12.41
C LEU A 271 -21.98 -16.08 11.65
N ILE A 272 -21.31 -15.04 12.13
CA ILE A 272 -20.04 -14.54 11.57
C ILE A 272 -18.91 -14.88 12.53
N PHE A 273 -19.13 -14.62 13.81
CA PHE A 273 -18.14 -14.77 14.86
C PHE A 273 -18.81 -15.29 16.14
N GLY A 274 -18.06 -16.06 16.90
CA GLY A 274 -18.37 -16.45 18.26
C GLY A 274 -17.07 -16.70 19.02
N ASN A 275 -16.92 -16.07 20.20
CA ASN A 275 -15.78 -16.32 21.06
C ASN A 275 -15.82 -17.74 21.66
N ARG A 276 -14.77 -18.12 22.36
CA ARG A 276 -14.64 -19.45 22.99
C ARG A 276 -15.82 -19.73 23.95
N CYS A 277 -16.19 -18.77 24.80
CA CYS A 277 -17.28 -18.92 25.75
C CYS A 277 -18.63 -19.24 25.06
N PHE A 278 -18.97 -18.49 24.02
CA PHE A 278 -20.16 -18.74 23.19
C PHE A 278 -20.13 -20.13 22.57
N LYS A 279 -19.00 -20.52 21.94
CA LYS A 279 -18.87 -21.82 21.29
C LYS A 279 -19.05 -22.97 22.26
N GLU A 280 -18.38 -22.92 23.40
CA GLU A 280 -18.46 -23.95 24.44
C GLU A 280 -19.89 -24.08 24.99
N ARG A 281 -20.59 -22.97 25.25
CA ARG A 281 -21.98 -22.99 25.73
C ARG A 281 -22.97 -23.54 24.72
N HIS A 282 -22.75 -23.29 23.44
CA HIS A 282 -23.65 -23.72 22.37
C HIS A 282 -23.21 -25.04 21.71
N GLY A 283 -22.16 -25.69 22.20
CA GLY A 283 -21.66 -26.98 21.66
C GLY A 283 -21.07 -26.91 20.28
N ILE A 284 -20.53 -25.75 19.90
CA ILE A 284 -19.90 -25.53 18.60
C ILE A 284 -18.42 -25.95 18.71
N GLY A 285 -18.01 -26.97 17.97
CA GLY A 285 -16.64 -27.45 17.98
C GLY A 285 -15.64 -26.43 17.37
N ASP A 286 -14.40 -26.45 17.86
CA ASP A 286 -13.36 -25.53 17.40
C ASP A 286 -13.08 -25.60 15.88
N THR A 287 -13.26 -26.78 15.29
CA THR A 287 -13.06 -27.01 13.84
C THR A 287 -14.30 -26.76 13.01
N GLN A 288 -15.45 -26.49 13.64
CA GLN A 288 -16.70 -26.26 12.95
C GLN A 288 -16.74 -24.86 12.33
N ASP A 289 -17.07 -24.81 11.05
CA ASP A 289 -17.24 -23.55 10.34
C ASP A 289 -18.52 -22.84 10.80
N ILE A 290 -18.38 -21.88 11.70
CA ILE A 290 -19.49 -21.15 12.30
C ILE A 290 -20.30 -20.36 11.27
N THR A 291 -19.70 -19.97 10.13
CA THR A 291 -20.37 -19.20 9.09
C THR A 291 -21.43 -19.99 8.31
N LYS A 292 -21.50 -21.30 8.53
CA LYS A 292 -22.53 -22.18 7.97
C LYS A 292 -23.72 -22.39 8.90
N LEU A 293 -23.68 -21.80 10.09
CA LEU A 293 -24.71 -21.96 11.10
C LEU A 293 -25.62 -20.73 11.14
N LYS A 294 -26.89 -20.96 11.40
CA LYS A 294 -27.85 -19.92 11.73
C LYS A 294 -28.05 -19.88 13.24
N ILE A 295 -28.12 -18.68 13.81
CA ILE A 295 -28.28 -18.50 15.26
C ILE A 295 -29.56 -19.16 15.78
N TYR A 296 -30.64 -19.13 15.00
CA TYR A 296 -31.93 -19.71 15.38
C TYR A 296 -32.00 -21.24 15.22
N ASP A 297 -31.01 -21.86 14.55
CA ASP A 297 -30.87 -23.32 14.46
C ASP A 297 -30.11 -23.91 15.66
N LEU A 298 -29.49 -23.03 16.49
CA LEU A 298 -28.81 -23.47 17.69
C LEU A 298 -29.84 -23.92 18.74
N PRO A 299 -29.78 -25.18 19.25
CA PRO A 299 -30.76 -25.72 20.20
C PRO A 299 -30.94 -24.87 21.44
N SER A 300 -29.90 -24.14 21.83
CA SER A 300 -29.85 -23.30 23.02
C SER A 300 -30.37 -21.87 22.81
N TYR A 301 -30.65 -21.46 21.55
CA TYR A 301 -31.09 -20.10 21.28
C TYR A 301 -32.60 -19.90 21.61
N GLY A 302 -33.40 -20.92 21.38
CA GLY A 302 -34.80 -20.95 21.79
C GLY A 302 -35.74 -20.00 21.05
N ARG A 303 -35.31 -19.40 19.95
CA ARG A 303 -36.10 -18.49 19.12
C ARG A 303 -36.06 -18.97 17.67
N ASP A 304 -37.14 -18.71 16.94
CA ASP A 304 -37.24 -19.00 15.51
C ASP A 304 -36.67 -17.87 14.62
N GLU A 305 -36.63 -18.14 13.33
CA GLU A 305 -36.15 -17.17 12.32
C GLU A 305 -36.91 -15.85 12.35
N LYS A 306 -38.25 -15.90 12.56
CA LYS A 306 -39.11 -14.72 12.61
C LYS A 306 -38.72 -13.82 13.80
N SER A 307 -38.60 -14.42 14.98
CA SER A 307 -38.19 -13.72 16.20
C SER A 307 -36.77 -13.15 16.08
N TRP A 308 -35.89 -13.83 15.36
CA TRP A 308 -34.56 -13.29 15.08
C TRP A 308 -34.65 -12.03 14.22
N LYS A 309 -35.39 -12.06 13.11
CA LYS A 309 -35.53 -10.90 12.22
C LYS A 309 -36.13 -9.68 12.92
N GLU A 310 -37.18 -9.89 13.72
CA GLU A 310 -37.79 -8.83 14.51
C GLU A 310 -36.78 -8.23 15.51
N PHE A 311 -35.97 -9.07 16.13
CA PHE A 311 -34.90 -8.64 17.04
C PHE A 311 -33.81 -7.84 16.30
N ALA A 312 -33.31 -8.34 15.19
CA ALA A 312 -32.28 -7.69 14.39
C ALA A 312 -32.76 -6.30 13.89
N GLU A 313 -34.00 -6.20 13.41
CA GLU A 313 -34.59 -4.91 13.02
C GLU A 313 -34.76 -3.96 14.21
N SER A 314 -35.12 -4.44 15.38
CA SER A 314 -35.20 -3.65 16.60
C SER A 314 -33.82 -3.06 16.98
N VAL A 315 -32.78 -3.91 16.94
CA VAL A 315 -31.40 -3.46 17.20
C VAL A 315 -30.93 -2.43 16.16
N LYS A 316 -31.27 -2.64 14.88
CA LYS A 316 -30.93 -1.73 13.77
C LYS A 316 -31.58 -0.35 13.93
N ARG A 317 -32.79 -0.27 14.46
CA ARG A 317 -33.48 1.01 14.74
C ARG A 317 -32.96 1.71 15.99
N GLY A 318 -32.10 1.05 16.78
CA GLY A 318 -31.63 1.57 18.05
C GLY A 318 -32.63 1.42 19.19
N ASP A 319 -33.71 0.64 18.99
CA ASP A 319 -34.63 0.20 20.03
C ASP A 319 -33.87 -0.80 20.90
N THR A 320 -33.16 -0.31 21.84
CA THR A 320 -32.07 -0.95 22.56
C THR A 320 -32.44 -2.29 23.16
N ALA A 321 -31.82 -3.34 22.69
CA ALA A 321 -31.73 -4.61 23.40
C ALA A 321 -30.66 -4.55 24.50
N GLN A 322 -30.73 -3.53 25.39
CA GLN A 322 -29.86 -3.47 26.58
C GLN A 322 -30.54 -4.19 27.73
N GLY A 323 -29.80 -5.07 28.40
CA GLY A 323 -30.23 -5.72 29.63
C GLY A 323 -31.38 -6.71 29.45
N TYR A 324 -31.60 -7.30 28.24
CA TYR A 324 -32.57 -8.39 28.12
C TYR A 324 -32.02 -9.63 28.81
N ILE A 325 -32.87 -10.30 29.57
CA ILE A 325 -32.52 -11.51 30.30
C ILE A 325 -33.18 -12.70 29.59
N VAL A 326 -32.38 -13.69 29.19
CA VAL A 326 -32.86 -14.97 28.67
C VAL A 326 -32.84 -15.98 29.79
N HIS A 327 -34.03 -16.45 30.19
CA HIS A 327 -34.20 -17.52 31.17
C HIS A 327 -34.41 -18.86 30.46
N ASN A 328 -33.35 -19.47 29.98
CA ASN A 328 -33.40 -20.83 29.41
C ASN A 328 -32.22 -21.63 29.90
N PRO A 329 -32.42 -22.87 30.37
CA PRO A 329 -31.29 -23.75 30.66
C PRO A 329 -30.61 -24.12 29.33
N LEU A 330 -29.34 -23.76 29.21
CA LEU A 330 -28.53 -24.18 28.07
C LEU A 330 -28.26 -25.70 28.18
N PRO A 331 -28.44 -26.48 27.11
CA PRO A 331 -28.29 -27.94 27.17
C PRO A 331 -26.98 -28.43 27.73
N LEU A 332 -25.89 -27.68 27.45
CA LEU A 332 -24.53 -28.02 27.88
C LEU A 332 -24.10 -27.33 29.19
N CYS A 333 -24.85 -26.33 29.65
CA CYS A 333 -24.59 -25.60 30.88
C CYS A 333 -25.91 -25.46 31.68
N PRO A 334 -26.49 -26.55 32.21
CA PRO A 334 -27.79 -26.54 32.88
C PRO A 334 -27.82 -25.71 34.19
N GLU A 335 -26.67 -25.39 34.73
CA GLU A 335 -26.54 -24.50 35.88
C GLU A 335 -26.76 -23.02 35.57
N VAL A 336 -26.68 -22.63 34.30
CA VAL A 336 -26.90 -21.26 33.82
C VAL A 336 -28.40 -21.03 33.68
N LEU A 337 -28.99 -20.22 34.52
CA LEU A 337 -30.42 -19.91 34.53
C LEU A 337 -30.75 -18.63 33.79
N ALA A 338 -29.81 -17.70 33.71
CA ALA A 338 -30.07 -16.40 33.13
C ALA A 338 -28.81 -15.78 32.52
N ILE A 339 -28.98 -15.27 31.30
CA ILE A 339 -27.97 -14.48 30.59
C ILE A 339 -28.54 -13.10 30.32
N GLU A 340 -27.85 -12.08 30.77
CA GLU A 340 -28.14 -10.68 30.47
C GLU A 340 -27.37 -10.29 29.19
N GLY A 341 -28.07 -9.88 28.14
CA GLY A 341 -27.51 -9.58 26.85
C GLY A 341 -27.59 -8.10 26.50
N ASN A 342 -26.58 -7.63 25.80
CA ASN A 342 -26.57 -6.33 25.12
C ASN A 342 -26.29 -6.57 23.63
N ALA A 343 -27.05 -5.93 22.76
CA ALA A 343 -26.89 -6.07 21.31
C ALA A 343 -26.68 -4.70 20.64
N TYR A 344 -25.80 -4.68 19.65
CA TYR A 344 -25.45 -3.47 18.92
C TYR A 344 -25.46 -3.75 17.43
N TRP A 345 -26.00 -2.80 16.64
CA TRP A 345 -25.91 -2.83 15.19
C TRP A 345 -24.58 -2.21 14.73
N VAL A 346 -23.81 -2.95 13.95
CA VAL A 346 -22.54 -2.50 13.36
C VAL A 346 -22.64 -2.64 11.86
N THR A 347 -22.35 -1.56 11.13
CA THR A 347 -22.32 -1.56 9.66
C THR A 347 -20.87 -1.61 9.19
N SER A 348 -20.55 -2.55 8.30
CA SER A 348 -19.23 -2.63 7.66
C SER A 348 -19.03 -1.50 6.63
N ASP A 349 -17.80 -1.26 6.20
CA ASP A 349 -17.46 -0.30 5.13
C ASP A 349 -18.16 -0.62 3.80
N LYS A 350 -18.61 -1.87 3.62
CA LYS A 350 -19.38 -2.32 2.45
C LYS A 350 -20.89 -2.12 2.59
N GLY A 351 -21.36 -1.56 3.70
CA GLY A 351 -22.77 -1.34 3.98
C GLY A 351 -23.51 -2.56 4.50
N GLU A 352 -22.83 -3.68 4.77
CA GLU A 352 -23.42 -4.88 5.36
C GLU A 352 -23.60 -4.67 6.87
N GLY A 353 -24.83 -4.90 7.36
CA GLY A 353 -25.15 -4.76 8.76
C GLY A 353 -25.04 -6.07 9.52
N THR A 354 -24.51 -5.99 10.73
CA THR A 354 -24.34 -7.11 11.66
C THR A 354 -24.81 -6.77 13.05
N VAL A 355 -25.39 -7.73 13.73
CA VAL A 355 -25.74 -7.63 15.15
C VAL A 355 -24.62 -8.24 15.98
N TRP A 356 -24.00 -7.44 16.82
CA TRP A 356 -23.04 -7.87 17.82
C TRP A 356 -23.76 -8.03 19.15
N THR A 357 -23.56 -9.18 19.81
CA THR A 357 -24.19 -9.48 21.10
C THR A 357 -23.12 -9.83 22.13
N PHE A 358 -23.34 -9.31 23.34
CA PHE A 358 -22.52 -9.55 24.53
C PHE A 358 -23.45 -10.13 25.60
N GLY A 359 -23.25 -11.36 25.99
CA GLY A 359 -24.09 -12.10 26.94
C GLY A 359 -23.34 -12.39 28.23
N ARG A 360 -23.82 -11.87 29.35
CA ARG A 360 -23.26 -12.07 30.68
C ARG A 360 -24.11 -13.05 31.49
N ASP A 361 -23.46 -14.07 32.07
CA ASP A 361 -24.13 -14.94 33.02
C ASP A 361 -24.42 -14.19 34.33
N VAL A 362 -25.70 -14.06 34.63
CA VAL A 362 -26.21 -13.39 35.84
C VAL A 362 -26.92 -14.34 36.79
N THR A 363 -26.73 -15.66 36.59
CA THR A 363 -27.38 -16.70 37.37
C THR A 363 -27.16 -16.54 38.88
N SER A 364 -25.94 -16.30 39.30
CA SER A 364 -25.59 -16.10 40.72
C SER A 364 -26.29 -14.87 41.30
N ARG A 365 -26.35 -13.76 40.53
CA ARG A 365 -27.08 -12.56 40.96
C ARG A 365 -28.58 -12.82 41.15
N ILE A 366 -29.19 -13.46 40.16
CA ILE A 366 -30.63 -13.79 40.20
C ILE A 366 -30.92 -14.76 41.33
N ARG A 367 -30.09 -15.81 41.54
CA ARG A 367 -30.26 -16.73 42.68
C ARG A 367 -30.18 -16.01 44.01
N HIS A 368 -29.23 -15.11 44.16
CA HIS A 368 -29.09 -14.31 45.39
C HIS A 368 -30.31 -13.40 45.64
N GLU A 369 -30.76 -12.69 44.65
CA GLU A 369 -31.96 -11.86 44.71
C GLU A 369 -33.21 -12.66 45.08
N GLN A 370 -33.36 -13.86 44.52
CA GLN A 370 -34.45 -14.77 44.82
C GLN A 370 -34.37 -15.27 46.26
N GLN A 371 -33.16 -15.60 46.77
CA GLN A 371 -32.96 -15.98 48.15
C GLN A 371 -33.32 -14.84 49.12
N VAL A 372 -32.87 -13.63 48.82
CA VAL A 372 -33.21 -12.47 49.65
C VAL A 372 -34.73 -12.22 49.66
N LYS A 373 -35.37 -12.27 48.49
CA LYS A 373 -36.83 -12.14 48.39
C LYS A 373 -37.57 -13.25 49.17
N ARG A 374 -37.09 -14.49 49.09
CA ARG A 374 -37.64 -15.61 49.82
C ARG A 374 -37.47 -15.42 51.33
N PHE A 375 -36.28 -15.00 51.74
CA PHE A 375 -35.99 -14.73 53.17
C PHE A 375 -36.87 -13.61 53.73
N ASN A 376 -37.02 -12.50 53.01
CA ASN A 376 -37.88 -11.41 53.42
C ASN A 376 -39.35 -11.86 53.57
N ARG A 377 -39.88 -12.67 52.61
CA ARG A 377 -41.24 -13.21 52.72
C ARG A 377 -41.41 -14.12 53.93
N ILE A 378 -40.39 -14.89 54.29
CA ILE A 378 -40.42 -15.73 55.48
C ILE A 378 -40.43 -14.84 56.74
N LEU A 379 -39.58 -13.80 56.78
CA LEU A 379 -39.56 -12.85 57.88
C LEU A 379 -40.89 -12.13 58.03
N ASP A 380 -41.49 -11.64 56.94
CA ASP A 380 -42.79 -10.99 56.95
C ASP A 380 -43.85 -11.93 57.54
N LYS A 381 -43.91 -13.19 57.09
CA LYS A 381 -44.82 -14.19 57.65
C LYS A 381 -44.57 -14.51 59.12
N ILE A 382 -43.30 -14.54 59.55
CA ILE A 382 -42.97 -14.76 60.95
C ILE A 382 -43.50 -13.53 61.80
N ILE A 383 -43.21 -12.33 61.30
CA ILE A 383 -43.63 -11.09 61.97
C ILE A 383 -45.18 -11.02 62.03
N GLU A 384 -45.90 -11.30 60.97
CA GLU A 384 -47.34 -11.31 60.90
C GLU A 384 -48.03 -12.33 61.86
N ASN A 385 -47.38 -13.46 62.11
CA ASN A 385 -47.95 -14.55 62.92
C ASN A 385 -47.39 -14.63 64.34
N LEU A 386 -46.49 -13.72 64.76
CA LEU A 386 -45.98 -13.68 66.08
C LEU A 386 -46.99 -13.03 67.01
N PRO A 387 -47.36 -13.70 68.10
CA PRO A 387 -48.31 -13.16 69.09
C PRO A 387 -47.73 -12.05 70.00
N ALA A 388 -46.59 -11.49 69.63
CA ALA A 388 -45.87 -10.45 70.35
C ALA A 388 -45.36 -9.36 69.41
N GLY A 389 -45.37 -8.12 69.87
CA GLY A 389 -44.78 -6.97 69.11
C GLY A 389 -43.26 -7.12 68.97
N ILE A 390 -42.74 -6.94 67.78
CA ILE A 390 -41.35 -6.94 67.52
C ILE A 390 -40.83 -5.51 67.37
N VAL A 391 -39.81 -5.16 68.14
CA VAL A 391 -39.18 -3.85 68.10
C VAL A 391 -37.74 -4.00 67.70
N VAL A 392 -37.37 -3.41 66.57
CA VAL A 392 -35.99 -3.38 66.07
C VAL A 392 -35.39 -2.00 66.36
N LYS A 393 -34.27 -2.01 67.08
CA LYS A 393 -33.50 -0.79 67.38
C LYS A 393 -32.13 -0.87 66.77
N ASP A 394 -31.63 0.26 66.34
CA ASP A 394 -30.21 0.35 65.91
C ASP A 394 -29.26 0.41 67.12
N ILE A 395 -27.97 0.40 66.89
CA ILE A 395 -26.91 0.47 67.91
C ILE A 395 -26.96 1.76 68.71
N SER A 396 -27.63 2.79 68.25
CA SER A 396 -27.89 4.07 68.92
C SER A 396 -29.22 4.09 69.67
N ASN A 397 -29.89 2.95 69.77
CA ASN A 397 -31.14 2.73 70.41
C ASN A 397 -32.40 3.45 69.81
N ASN A 398 -32.26 3.86 68.53
CA ASN A 398 -33.38 4.43 67.77
C ASN A 398 -34.26 3.33 67.20
N PHE A 399 -35.57 3.52 67.22
CA PHE A 399 -36.51 2.60 66.55
C PHE A 399 -36.39 2.67 65.08
N LYS A 400 -36.21 1.47 64.41
CA LYS A 400 -36.16 1.35 62.97
C LYS A 400 -37.32 0.61 62.35
N TYR A 401 -38.08 -0.09 63.15
CA TYR A 401 -39.28 -0.79 62.72
C TYR A 401 -40.22 -1.05 63.85
N ILE A 402 -41.53 -0.97 63.61
CA ILE A 402 -42.55 -1.34 64.50
C ILE A 402 -43.48 -2.37 63.90
#